data_b0762f9c515a54412bad04bffffb78dd
#
_entry.id   b0762f9c515a54412bad04bffffb78dd
#
_cell.length_a   1.000
_cell.length_b   1.000
_cell.length_c   1.000
_cell.angle_alpha   90.00
_cell.angle_beta   90.00
_cell.angle_gamma   90.00
#
_symmetry.space_group_name_H-M   'P 1'
#
loop_
_entity.id
_entity.type
_entity.pdbx_description
1 polymer ?
#
loop_
_entity_poly.entity_id
_entity_poly.type
_entity_poly.pdbx_seq_one_letter_code
_entity_poly.pdbx_strand_id
1 'polypeptide(L)'
;MLMNWTDQGVKSVKDSPKRFDAARKLAQKGACELRDFYMTIGKHDMIAVLEAPDDEAAAKFVLSPARGGNIRTTTLKAFREDAYRKVIGAL
;
A
#
# COMPACT_ATOMS: atom_id res chain seq x y z
N MET A 1 2.33 2.05 -2.88
CA MET A 1 2.81 1.79 -1.52
C MET A 1 4.06 0.92 -1.59
N LEU A 2 5.15 1.46 -1.10
CA LEU A 2 6.39 0.71 -0.92
C LEU A 2 6.44 0.29 0.54
N MET A 3 6.69 -0.98 0.82
CA MET A 3 6.56 -1.49 2.17
C MET A 3 7.79 -2.29 2.59
N ASN A 4 8.11 -2.18 3.87
CA ASN A 4 9.15 -2.99 4.49
C ASN A 4 8.58 -3.69 5.72
N TRP A 5 8.93 -4.94 5.93
CA TRP A 5 8.67 -5.60 7.20
C TRP A 5 9.54 -4.96 8.28
N THR A 6 8.98 -4.79 9.44
CA THR A 6 9.75 -4.47 10.65
C THR A 6 10.43 -5.73 11.17
N ASP A 7 11.26 -5.59 12.20
CA ASP A 7 11.86 -6.76 12.86
C ASP A 7 10.76 -7.71 13.39
N GLN A 8 9.70 -7.14 13.96
CA GLN A 8 8.54 -7.92 14.39
C GLN A 8 7.88 -8.65 13.23
N GLY A 9 7.71 -7.96 12.09
CA GLY A 9 7.07 -8.53 10.90
C GLY A 9 7.88 -9.66 10.28
N VAL A 10 9.21 -9.55 10.28
CA VAL A 10 10.09 -10.60 9.77
C VAL A 10 10.02 -11.85 10.65
N LYS A 11 9.97 -11.68 11.97
CA LYS A 11 9.86 -12.81 12.89
C LYS A 11 8.59 -13.63 12.64
N SER A 12 7.51 -12.98 12.24
CA SER A 12 6.23 -13.63 11.95
C SER A 12 5.91 -13.59 10.45
N VAL A 13 6.92 -13.64 9.60
CA VAL A 13 6.75 -13.46 8.15
C VAL A 13 5.85 -14.53 7.51
N LYS A 14 5.78 -15.71 8.11
CA LYS A 14 4.90 -16.78 7.63
C LYS A 14 3.42 -16.39 7.68
N ASP A 15 3.06 -15.44 8.54
CA ASP A 15 1.69 -14.93 8.66
C ASP A 15 1.43 -13.76 7.71
N SER A 16 2.43 -13.30 6.97
CA SER A 16 2.29 -12.17 6.06
C SER A 16 1.14 -12.33 5.06
N PRO A 17 0.94 -13.50 4.43
CA PRO A 17 -0.21 -13.67 3.52
C PRO A 17 -1.55 -13.45 4.20
N LYS A 18 -1.72 -13.92 5.43
CA LYS A 18 -2.96 -13.70 6.20
C LYS A 18 -3.16 -12.23 6.52
N ARG A 19 -2.08 -11.53 6.90
CA ARG A 19 -2.13 -10.09 7.17
C ARG A 19 -2.51 -9.32 5.92
N PHE A 20 -2.00 -9.75 4.76
CA PHE A 20 -2.33 -9.13 3.48
C PHE A 20 -3.81 -9.33 3.12
N ASP A 21 -4.33 -10.54 3.33
CA ASP A 21 -5.76 -10.81 3.10
C ASP A 21 -6.65 -9.94 3.99
N ALA A 22 -6.27 -9.77 5.26
CA ALA A 22 -6.99 -8.90 6.18
C ALA A 22 -6.91 -7.42 5.74
N ALA A 23 -5.75 -6.99 5.26
CA ALA A 23 -5.56 -5.63 4.75
C ALA A 23 -6.44 -5.37 3.51
N ARG A 24 -6.56 -6.34 2.61
CA ARG A 24 -7.42 -6.23 1.44
C ARG A 24 -8.88 -6.03 1.84
N LYS A 25 -9.35 -6.78 2.82
CA LYS A 25 -10.72 -6.63 3.33
C LYS A 25 -10.93 -5.28 4.00
N LEU A 26 -9.93 -4.83 4.75
CA LEU A 26 -9.98 -3.52 5.41
C LEU A 26 -10.02 -2.38 4.39
N ALA A 27 -9.26 -2.49 3.30
CA ALA A 27 -9.29 -1.53 2.22
C ALA A 27 -10.70 -1.41 1.63
N GLN A 28 -11.34 -2.54 1.35
CA GLN A 28 -12.70 -2.58 0.80
C GLN A 28 -13.71 -1.89 1.71
N LYS A 29 -13.60 -2.06 3.02
CA LYS A 29 -14.47 -1.39 4.00
C LYS A 29 -14.33 0.13 3.95
N GLY A 30 -13.15 0.64 3.61
CA GLY A 30 -12.87 2.06 3.49
C GLY A 30 -13.03 2.60 2.08
N ALA A 31 -13.73 1.89 1.20
CA ALA A 31 -13.91 2.23 -0.21
C ALA A 31 -12.60 2.30 -1.00
N CYS A 32 -11.56 1.65 -0.51
CA CYS A 32 -10.27 1.51 -1.18
C CYS A 32 -10.15 0.12 -1.81
N GLU A 33 -9.22 -0.01 -2.73
CA GLU A 33 -8.95 -1.29 -3.38
C GLU A 33 -7.44 -1.51 -3.53
N LEU A 34 -6.95 -2.64 -3.03
CA LEU A 34 -5.60 -3.11 -3.32
C LEU A 34 -5.62 -3.83 -4.66
N ARG A 35 -5.06 -3.19 -5.68
CA ARG A 35 -5.10 -3.67 -7.07
C ARG A 35 -4.03 -4.70 -7.35
N ASP A 36 -2.78 -4.32 -7.13
CA ASP A 36 -1.62 -5.12 -7.48
C ASP A 36 -0.73 -5.25 -6.26
N PHE A 37 -0.09 -6.40 -6.15
CA PHE A 37 0.85 -6.67 -5.07
C PHE A 37 2.03 -7.47 -5.60
N TYR A 38 3.23 -7.06 -5.18
CA TYR A 38 4.47 -7.76 -5.52
C TYR A 38 5.34 -7.86 -4.28
N MET A 39 5.94 -9.03 -4.07
CA MET A 39 7.08 -9.13 -3.17
C MET A 39 8.33 -8.76 -3.96
N THR A 40 9.20 -7.98 -3.38
CA THR A 40 10.40 -7.50 -4.06
C THR A 40 11.66 -7.88 -3.30
N ILE A 41 12.77 -7.89 -4.01
CA ILE A 41 14.11 -8.09 -3.44
C ILE A 41 14.86 -6.78 -3.64
N GLY A 42 15.36 -6.19 -2.57
CA GLY A 42 16.08 -4.93 -2.61
C GLY A 42 15.74 -4.03 -1.44
N LYS A 43 15.75 -2.73 -1.69
CA LYS A 43 15.51 -1.73 -0.65
C LYS A 43 14.11 -1.87 0.00
N HIS A 44 13.13 -2.24 -0.78
CA HIS A 44 11.77 -2.48 -0.30
C HIS A 44 11.44 -3.95 -0.40
N ASP A 45 10.60 -4.43 0.51
CA ASP A 45 10.21 -5.84 0.58
C ASP A 45 8.95 -6.14 -0.22
N MET A 46 8.06 -5.17 -0.33
CA MET A 46 6.78 -5.33 -1.01
C MET A 46 6.37 -4.03 -1.69
N ILE A 47 5.61 -4.16 -2.77
CA ILE A 47 5.00 -3.04 -3.48
C ILE A 47 3.52 -3.36 -3.69
N ALA A 48 2.65 -2.40 -3.42
CA ALA A 48 1.23 -2.53 -3.72
C ALA A 48 0.70 -1.25 -4.36
N VAL A 49 -0.28 -1.42 -5.23
CA VAL A 49 -1.03 -0.30 -5.81
C VAL A 49 -2.37 -0.24 -5.11
N LEU A 50 -2.64 0.91 -4.50
CA LEU A 50 -3.88 1.19 -3.81
C LEU A 50 -4.68 2.22 -4.60
N GLU A 51 -5.95 1.93 -4.86
CA GLU A 51 -6.90 2.93 -5.33
C GLU A 51 -7.76 3.38 -4.16
N ALA A 52 -7.91 4.68 -4.01
CA ALA A 52 -8.70 5.28 -2.95
C ALA A 52 -9.54 6.44 -3.53
N PRO A 53 -10.73 6.70 -2.94
CA PRO A 53 -11.59 7.78 -3.44
C PRO A 53 -11.00 9.17 -3.19
N ASP A 54 -10.20 9.31 -2.13
CA ASP A 54 -9.53 10.57 -1.76
C ASP A 54 -8.30 10.29 -0.91
N ASP A 55 -7.55 11.35 -0.63
CA ASP A 55 -6.31 11.24 0.13
C ASP A 55 -6.54 10.84 1.59
N GLU A 56 -7.65 11.27 2.18
CA GLU A 56 -7.98 10.91 3.56
C GLU A 56 -8.24 9.40 3.70
N ALA A 57 -8.98 8.82 2.77
CA ALA A 57 -9.25 7.40 2.77
C ALA A 57 -7.94 6.60 2.60
N ALA A 58 -7.06 7.07 1.72
CA ALA A 58 -5.75 6.45 1.51
C ALA A 58 -4.89 6.53 2.79
N ALA A 59 -4.83 7.70 3.42
CA ALA A 59 -4.05 7.89 4.64
C ALA A 59 -4.58 7.00 5.77
N LYS A 60 -5.88 6.94 5.95
CA LYS A 60 -6.51 6.09 6.96
C LYS A 60 -6.19 4.63 6.74
N PHE A 61 -6.27 4.18 5.50
CA PHE A 61 -5.95 2.79 5.18
C PHE A 61 -4.47 2.49 5.47
N VAL A 62 -3.55 3.37 5.04
CA VAL A 62 -2.11 3.15 5.21
C VAL A 62 -1.74 3.02 6.69
N LEU A 63 -2.33 3.84 7.54
CA LEU A 63 -2.04 3.82 8.98
C LEU A 63 -2.55 2.56 9.67
N SER A 64 -3.63 1.98 9.17
CA SER A 64 -4.26 0.84 9.82
C SER A 64 -3.36 -0.39 9.92
N PRO A 65 -2.76 -0.91 8.85
CA PRO A 65 -1.83 -2.02 8.97
C PRO A 65 -0.51 -1.61 9.65
N ALA A 66 -0.08 -0.36 9.50
CA ALA A 66 1.14 0.12 10.15
C ALA A 66 1.02 0.08 11.68
N ARG A 67 -0.18 0.29 12.22
CA ARG A 67 -0.44 0.19 13.68
C ARG A 67 -0.17 -1.19 14.23
N GLY A 68 -0.29 -2.22 13.42
CA GLY A 68 0.02 -3.58 13.83
C GLY A 68 1.49 -3.82 14.12
N GLY A 69 2.35 -2.92 13.65
CA GLY A 69 3.79 -2.97 13.92
C GLY A 69 4.58 -3.93 13.07
N ASN A 70 3.96 -4.58 12.08
CA ASN A 70 4.62 -5.58 11.24
C ASN A 70 5.23 -5.00 9.97
N ILE A 71 4.76 -3.83 9.54
CA ILE A 71 5.25 -3.17 8.33
C ILE A 71 5.46 -1.68 8.53
N ARG A 72 6.35 -1.12 7.71
CA ARG A 72 6.50 0.31 7.50
C ARG A 72 6.23 0.59 6.04
N THR A 73 5.58 1.71 5.77
CA THR A 73 5.23 2.08 4.40
C THR A 73 5.88 3.39 4.00
N THR A 74 6.26 3.45 2.72
CA THR A 74 6.57 4.69 2.03
C THR A 74 5.51 4.82 0.95
N THR A 75 4.52 5.66 1.18
CA THR A 75 3.38 5.78 0.29
C THR A 75 3.52 7.02 -0.57
N LEU A 76 3.37 6.83 -1.87
CA LEU A 76 3.46 7.89 -2.86
C LEU A 76 2.12 8.02 -3.55
N LYS A 77 1.66 9.27 -3.71
CA LYS A 77 0.52 9.53 -4.58
C LYS A 77 1.00 9.43 -6.03
N ALA A 78 0.34 8.57 -6.80
CA ALA A 78 0.70 8.31 -8.17
C ALA A 78 -0.39 8.81 -9.13
N PHE A 79 0.04 9.29 -10.28
CA PHE A 79 -0.85 9.64 -11.37
C PHE A 79 -0.78 8.56 -12.43
N ARG A 80 -1.93 8.11 -12.92
CA ARG A 80 -2.00 7.18 -14.05
C ARG A 80 -1.47 7.89 -15.30
N GLU A 81 -1.13 7.12 -16.30
CA GLU A 81 -0.52 7.68 -17.51
C GLU A 81 -1.38 8.75 -18.18
N ASP A 82 -2.69 8.55 -18.25
CA ASP A 82 -3.61 9.52 -18.83
C ASP A 82 -3.58 10.85 -18.07
N ALA A 83 -3.61 10.81 -16.74
CA ALA A 83 -3.51 12.01 -15.91
C ALA A 83 -2.13 12.67 -16.03
N TYR A 84 -1.07 11.86 -16.09
CA TYR A 84 0.29 12.36 -16.33
C TYR A 84 0.37 13.14 -17.64
N ARG A 85 -0.15 12.56 -18.73
CA ARG A 85 -0.14 13.23 -20.03
C ARG A 85 -0.93 14.54 -20.02
N LYS A 86 -2.04 14.56 -19.28
CA LYS A 86 -2.88 15.75 -19.15
C LYS A 86 -2.15 16.88 -18.42
N VAL A 87 -1.46 16.53 -17.31
CA VAL A 87 -0.68 17.52 -16.54
C VAL A 87 0.43 18.10 -17.40
N ILE A 88 1.20 17.24 -18.07
CA ILE A 88 2.30 17.69 -18.92
C ILE A 88 1.78 18.52 -20.11
N GLY A 89 0.68 18.08 -20.71
CA GLY A 89 0.08 18.80 -21.86
C GLY A 89 -0.47 20.18 -21.51
N ALA A 90 -0.71 20.46 -20.23
CA ALA A 90 -1.17 21.76 -19.76
C ALA A 90 -0.02 22.75 -19.49
N LEU A 91 1.23 22.29 -19.58
CA LEU A 91 2.39 23.16 -19.45
C LEU A 91 2.66 23.89 -20.79
#